data_05d08cbe505d4873e96107b36100be6e
#
_entry.id   05d08cbe505d4873e96107b36100be6e
#
_cell.length_a   1.000
_cell.length_b   1.000
_cell.length_c   1.000
_cell.angle_alpha   90.00
_cell.angle_beta   90.00
_cell.angle_gamma   90.00
#
_symmetry.space_group_name_H-M   'P 1'
#
loop_
_entity.id
_entity.type
_entity.pdbx_description
1 polymer ?
#
loop_
_entity_poly.entity_id
_entity_poly.type
_entity_poly.pdbx_seq_one_letter_code
_entity_poly.pdbx_strand_id
1 'polypeptide(L)'
;VSSTTSWPTTPAAPAPSPRSPASPSTPGGARIFLKREDLNHTGSHKINNVLGQALLTKRMGKTRVIAETGAGQHGVATATACALFGLECTIYMGEIDTRRQALNVARMRMLGAEVVAVKSGSRTLKDAINEAFRDWVANVDRTHYLFGTVAGPHPFPAMVRDFHRVIGVEARRQLLERAGRLPDAAVACVGGGSNAIGLFHAFIPDEGVRLIGCEPAGHGIETGEHAATLTAGEPGILHGSRSYVLQDDEGQITEPYSISAGLDYPGIGPEHAYLKDSGRGEYRAVTDDAAMQALRLLSRSEGIIPAIESAHALAGALEVGKELGKDGLIVVNLSGRGDKDMDTAARYFGLYDTDAEVEENASGTAEIEGDAK
;
A
#
# COMPACT_ATOMS: atom_id res chain seq x y z
N VAL A 1 25.49 29.14 1.65
CA VAL A 1 25.00 29.03 3.03
C VAL A 1 24.82 27.55 3.30
N SER A 2 25.81 26.95 4.00
CA SER A 2 25.82 25.56 4.42
C SER A 2 24.78 25.39 5.53
N SER A 3 23.57 24.93 5.20
CA SER A 3 22.64 24.44 6.22
C SER A 3 22.86 22.94 6.37
N THR A 4 23.61 22.57 7.38
CA THR A 4 23.64 21.21 7.92
C THR A 4 22.30 20.92 8.58
N THR A 5 21.28 20.62 7.82
CA THR A 5 20.05 20.00 8.34
C THR A 5 20.37 18.52 8.57
N SER A 6 20.90 18.21 9.76
CA SER A 6 20.89 16.83 10.24
C SER A 6 19.44 16.45 10.52
N TRP A 7 18.78 15.80 9.58
CA TRP A 7 17.56 15.08 9.88
C TRP A 7 17.91 13.98 10.87
N PRO A 8 17.16 13.84 11.97
CA PRO A 8 17.33 12.67 12.81
C PRO A 8 17.15 11.44 11.91
N THR A 9 18.05 10.50 12.08
CA THR A 9 17.92 9.14 11.56
C THR A 9 16.45 8.75 11.62
N THR A 10 15.90 8.29 10.49
CA THR A 10 14.51 7.92 10.25
C THR A 10 13.73 7.79 11.55
N PRO A 11 12.71 8.60 11.82
CA PRO A 11 11.97 8.44 13.07
C PRO A 11 11.56 6.98 13.13
N ALA A 12 12.05 6.27 14.14
CA ALA A 12 11.68 4.90 14.37
C ALA A 12 10.16 4.83 14.25
N ALA A 13 9.65 3.95 13.40
CA ALA A 13 8.22 3.80 13.27
C ALA A 13 7.62 3.70 14.67
N PRO A 14 6.59 4.46 14.99
CA PRO A 14 6.08 4.52 16.37
C PRO A 14 5.77 3.10 16.84
N ALA A 15 6.07 2.86 18.09
CA ALA A 15 5.80 1.58 18.73
C ALA A 15 4.37 1.11 18.42
N PRO A 16 4.11 -0.21 18.31
CA PRO A 16 2.74 -0.70 18.21
C PRO A 16 1.90 -0.03 19.29
N SER A 17 0.71 0.42 18.91
CA SER A 17 -0.21 1.05 19.85
C SER A 17 -0.31 0.22 21.14
N PRO A 18 -0.22 0.82 22.34
CA PRO A 18 -0.49 0.08 23.55
C PRO A 18 -1.93 -0.40 23.48
N ARG A 19 -2.12 -1.71 23.42
CA ARG A 19 -3.43 -2.40 23.41
C ARG A 19 -4.51 -1.60 22.67
N SER A 20 -4.91 -2.05 21.49
CA SER A 20 -6.33 -1.98 21.23
C SER A 20 -6.99 -2.86 22.29
N PRO A 21 -7.82 -2.33 23.20
CA PRO A 21 -8.65 -3.19 23.98
C PRO A 21 -9.36 -4.11 23.00
N ALA A 22 -9.41 -5.41 23.26
CA ALA A 22 -10.14 -6.34 22.44
C ALA A 22 -11.49 -5.69 22.14
N SER A 23 -11.80 -5.48 20.85
CA SER A 23 -13.03 -4.80 20.46
C SER A 23 -14.16 -5.35 21.33
N PRO A 24 -14.95 -4.52 22.01
CA PRO A 24 -16.05 -4.99 22.87
C PRO A 24 -17.09 -5.81 22.11
N SER A 25 -17.00 -5.84 20.78
CA SER A 25 -17.90 -6.61 19.91
C SER A 25 -17.45 -8.04 19.63
N THR A 26 -16.26 -8.47 20.07
CA THR A 26 -15.82 -9.87 19.97
C THR A 26 -15.48 -10.42 21.35
N PRO A 27 -16.47 -10.86 22.13
CA PRO A 27 -16.19 -11.57 23.38
C PRO A 27 -15.37 -12.83 23.06
N GLY A 28 -14.11 -12.87 23.52
CA GLY A 28 -13.26 -14.04 23.37
C GLY A 28 -12.29 -14.04 22.18
N GLY A 29 -12.16 -12.94 21.41
CA GLY A 29 -11.21 -12.83 20.32
C GLY A 29 -9.76 -12.58 20.74
N ALA A 30 -8.80 -12.83 19.82
CA ALA A 30 -7.39 -12.62 20.03
C ALA A 30 -7.04 -11.14 20.30
N ARG A 31 -5.90 -10.91 20.96
CA ARG A 31 -5.32 -9.56 21.12
C ARG A 31 -4.69 -9.11 19.80
N ILE A 32 -5.09 -7.93 19.33
CA ILE A 32 -4.56 -7.34 18.10
C ILE A 32 -3.63 -6.17 18.43
N PHE A 33 -2.41 -6.22 17.91
CA PHE A 33 -1.44 -5.12 17.93
C PHE A 33 -1.35 -4.51 16.54
N LEU A 34 -1.31 -3.19 16.47
CA LEU A 34 -1.16 -2.46 15.21
C LEU A 34 0.28 -1.98 15.04
N LYS A 35 0.95 -2.36 13.97
CA LYS A 35 2.19 -1.73 13.53
C LYS A 35 1.82 -0.47 12.74
N ARG A 36 2.06 0.69 13.34
CA ARG A 36 1.52 2.01 12.94
C ARG A 36 2.40 2.66 11.86
N GLU A 37 2.35 2.16 10.63
CA GLU A 37 3.04 2.79 9.48
C GLU A 37 2.28 4.01 8.92
N ASP A 38 1.03 4.20 9.30
CA ASP A 38 0.20 5.38 9.03
C ASP A 38 0.72 6.66 9.73
N LEU A 39 1.52 6.52 10.78
CA LEU A 39 2.15 7.63 11.50
C LEU A 39 3.51 8.05 10.91
N ASN A 40 4.01 7.34 9.93
CA ASN A 40 5.22 7.73 9.23
C ASN A 40 5.02 9.07 8.50
N HIS A 41 6.11 9.80 8.25
CA HIS A 41 6.07 10.97 7.37
C HIS A 41 5.45 10.58 6.04
N THR A 42 4.56 11.38 5.48
CA THR A 42 3.68 11.15 4.33
C THR A 42 2.48 10.23 4.58
N GLY A 43 2.34 9.64 5.77
CA GLY A 43 1.14 8.92 6.20
C GLY A 43 1.04 7.48 5.74
N SER A 44 2.15 6.84 5.32
CA SER A 44 2.15 5.43 4.96
C SER A 44 3.55 4.80 5.00
N HIS A 45 3.60 3.46 4.91
CA HIS A 45 4.83 2.67 4.82
C HIS A 45 5.73 3.04 3.63
N LYS A 46 5.20 3.64 2.58
CA LYS A 46 5.91 3.91 1.32
C LYS A 46 7.21 4.70 1.50
N ILE A 47 7.26 5.60 2.47
CA ILE A 47 8.44 6.43 2.74
C ILE A 47 9.68 5.61 3.09
N ASN A 48 9.53 4.42 3.68
CA ASN A 48 10.66 3.54 4.04
C ASN A 48 11.47 3.16 2.80
N ASN A 49 10.79 2.64 1.78
CA ASN A 49 11.39 2.29 0.50
C ASN A 49 11.91 3.52 -0.25
N VAL A 50 11.11 4.57 -0.29
CA VAL A 50 11.41 5.78 -1.07
C VAL A 50 12.69 6.45 -0.60
N LEU A 51 12.90 6.61 0.71
CA LEU A 51 14.14 7.18 1.24
C LEU A 51 15.37 6.34 0.87
N GLY A 52 15.25 5.02 0.94
CA GLY A 52 16.32 4.10 0.55
C GLY A 52 16.70 4.25 -0.92
N GLN A 53 15.71 4.22 -1.81
CA GLN A 53 15.93 4.34 -3.24
C GLN A 53 16.39 5.76 -3.65
N ALA A 54 15.90 6.82 -3.02
CA ALA A 54 16.34 8.18 -3.29
C ALA A 54 17.81 8.41 -2.88
N LEU A 55 18.23 7.83 -1.74
CA LEU A 55 19.64 7.84 -1.34
C LEU A 55 20.52 7.04 -2.31
N LEU A 56 20.02 5.91 -2.79
CA LEU A 56 20.70 5.10 -3.82
C LEU A 56 20.86 5.91 -5.11
N THR A 57 19.81 6.61 -5.55
CA THR A 57 19.82 7.52 -6.72
C THR A 57 20.94 8.55 -6.62
N LYS A 58 21.04 9.21 -5.46
CA LYS A 58 22.12 10.19 -5.19
C LYS A 58 23.50 9.56 -5.27
N ARG A 59 23.69 8.36 -4.68
CA ARG A 59 24.97 7.65 -4.69
C ARG A 59 25.37 7.18 -6.08
N MET A 60 24.39 6.87 -6.94
CA MET A 60 24.63 6.55 -8.36
C MET A 60 24.93 7.80 -9.22
N GLY A 61 24.87 8.99 -8.66
CA GLY A 61 25.09 10.25 -9.41
C GLY A 61 23.94 10.61 -10.37
N LYS A 62 22.78 9.95 -10.25
CA LYS A 62 21.62 10.27 -11.08
C LYS A 62 20.89 11.51 -10.56
N THR A 63 20.32 12.28 -11.47
CA THR A 63 19.71 13.58 -11.18
C THR A 63 18.20 13.58 -11.26
N ARG A 64 17.61 12.55 -11.88
CA ARG A 64 16.18 12.43 -12.12
C ARG A 64 15.63 11.14 -11.53
N VAL A 65 14.44 11.25 -10.94
CA VAL A 65 13.64 10.12 -10.45
C VAL A 65 12.32 10.09 -11.20
N ILE A 66 11.90 8.90 -11.59
CA ILE A 66 10.53 8.65 -12.02
C ILE A 66 9.90 7.61 -11.09
N ALA A 67 8.59 7.66 -10.94
CA ALA A 67 7.83 6.68 -10.18
C ALA A 67 6.43 6.52 -10.77
N GLU A 68 5.83 5.36 -10.53
CA GLU A 68 4.41 5.10 -10.75
C GLU A 68 3.62 5.34 -9.46
N THR A 69 2.31 5.58 -9.57
CA THR A 69 1.43 5.57 -8.42
C THR A 69 -0.03 5.28 -8.81
N GLY A 70 -0.77 4.54 -7.96
CA GLY A 70 -2.21 4.35 -8.05
C GLY A 70 -2.93 5.26 -7.04
N ALA A 71 -2.97 4.87 -5.77
CA ALA A 71 -3.57 5.66 -4.68
C ALA A 71 -2.86 7.01 -4.38
N GLY A 72 -1.73 7.29 -5.04
CA GLY A 72 -0.97 8.52 -4.86
C GLY A 72 0.04 8.51 -3.70
N GLN A 73 -0.04 7.56 -2.77
CA GLN A 73 0.85 7.55 -1.59
C GLN A 73 2.32 7.34 -1.94
N HIS A 74 2.60 6.46 -2.92
CA HIS A 74 3.97 6.29 -3.41
C HIS A 74 4.48 7.55 -4.11
N GLY A 75 3.65 8.17 -4.94
CA GLY A 75 3.98 9.43 -5.61
C GLY A 75 4.29 10.56 -4.63
N VAL A 76 3.44 10.75 -3.60
CA VAL A 76 3.67 11.76 -2.55
C VAL A 76 4.97 11.49 -1.79
N ALA A 77 5.25 10.24 -1.42
CA ALA A 77 6.50 9.90 -0.76
C ALA A 77 7.72 10.16 -1.66
N THR A 78 7.63 9.81 -2.95
CA THR A 78 8.69 10.05 -3.94
C THR A 78 8.93 11.54 -4.14
N ALA A 79 7.88 12.33 -4.37
CA ALA A 79 7.98 13.78 -4.49
C ALA A 79 8.62 14.42 -3.23
N THR A 80 8.24 13.93 -2.04
CA THR A 80 8.84 14.38 -0.77
C THR A 80 10.34 14.14 -0.71
N ALA A 81 10.79 12.93 -1.06
CA ALA A 81 12.21 12.61 -1.05
C ALA A 81 12.98 13.36 -2.15
N CYS A 82 12.39 13.54 -3.33
CA CYS A 82 13.00 14.31 -4.41
C CYS A 82 13.16 15.78 -4.03
N ALA A 83 12.15 16.39 -3.43
CA ALA A 83 12.23 17.76 -2.89
C ALA A 83 13.36 17.88 -1.85
N LEU A 84 13.46 16.91 -0.92
CA LEU A 84 14.51 16.89 0.10
C LEU A 84 15.91 16.79 -0.48
N PHE A 85 16.10 15.98 -1.51
CA PHE A 85 17.42 15.69 -2.10
C PHE A 85 17.77 16.55 -3.32
N GLY A 86 16.88 17.44 -3.77
CA GLY A 86 17.08 18.28 -4.96
C GLY A 86 17.15 17.44 -6.24
N LEU A 87 16.27 16.46 -6.41
CA LEU A 87 16.17 15.60 -7.59
C LEU A 87 14.96 16.02 -8.45
N GLU A 88 15.14 15.99 -9.76
CA GLU A 88 13.99 16.09 -10.68
C GLU A 88 13.04 14.91 -10.46
N CYS A 89 11.73 15.17 -10.46
CA CYS A 89 10.72 14.17 -10.14
C CYS A 89 9.57 14.17 -11.13
N THR A 90 9.35 13.04 -11.81
CA THR A 90 8.17 12.82 -12.66
C THR A 90 7.39 11.62 -12.14
N ILE A 91 6.08 11.79 -11.89
CA ILE A 91 5.19 10.75 -11.38
C ILE A 91 4.17 10.37 -12.46
N TYR A 92 4.16 9.10 -12.84
CA TYR A 92 3.16 8.53 -13.74
C TYR A 92 1.98 8.02 -12.94
N MET A 93 0.78 8.42 -13.31
CA MET A 93 -0.46 8.04 -12.64
C MET A 93 -1.57 7.85 -13.67
N GLY A 94 -2.38 6.79 -13.56
CA GLY A 94 -3.50 6.59 -14.47
C GLY A 94 -4.48 7.77 -14.42
N GLU A 95 -5.05 8.16 -15.57
CA GLU A 95 -5.98 9.30 -15.63
C GLU A 95 -7.19 9.13 -14.68
N ILE A 96 -7.70 7.89 -14.55
CA ILE A 96 -8.80 7.59 -13.63
C ILE A 96 -8.33 7.81 -12.17
N ASP A 97 -7.14 7.34 -11.84
CA ASP A 97 -6.59 7.47 -10.50
C ASP A 97 -6.26 8.92 -10.15
N THR A 98 -5.86 9.76 -11.13
CA THR A 98 -5.62 11.19 -10.88
C THR A 98 -6.88 11.91 -10.41
N ARG A 99 -8.06 11.51 -10.91
CA ARG A 99 -9.34 12.07 -10.49
C ARG A 99 -9.77 11.53 -9.13
N ARG A 100 -9.67 10.20 -8.92
CA ARG A 100 -10.02 9.54 -7.66
C ARG A 100 -9.19 10.03 -6.47
N GLN A 101 -7.95 10.46 -6.72
CA GLN A 101 -6.96 10.83 -5.71
C GLN A 101 -6.39 12.24 -5.94
N ALA A 102 -7.27 13.18 -6.33
CA ALA A 102 -6.88 14.55 -6.67
C ALA A 102 -6.09 15.27 -5.55
N LEU A 103 -6.41 15.01 -4.29
CA LEU A 103 -5.66 15.56 -3.14
C LEU A 103 -4.20 15.13 -3.12
N ASN A 104 -3.90 13.89 -3.48
CA ASN A 104 -2.52 13.42 -3.57
C ASN A 104 -1.80 14.00 -4.81
N VAL A 105 -2.52 14.20 -5.92
CA VAL A 105 -1.99 14.92 -7.10
C VAL A 105 -1.57 16.34 -6.72
N ALA A 106 -2.42 17.07 -6.00
CA ALA A 106 -2.11 18.42 -5.51
C ALA A 106 -0.88 18.41 -4.58
N ARG A 107 -0.78 17.42 -3.68
CA ARG A 107 0.41 17.27 -2.80
C ARG A 107 1.69 17.03 -3.59
N MET A 108 1.68 16.16 -4.60
CA MET A 108 2.84 15.89 -5.46
C MET A 108 3.30 17.14 -6.21
N ARG A 109 2.36 17.88 -6.81
CA ARG A 109 2.64 19.15 -7.49
C ARG A 109 3.18 20.22 -6.53
N MET A 110 2.61 20.35 -5.33
CA MET A 110 3.10 21.27 -4.31
C MET A 110 4.55 20.97 -3.89
N LEU A 111 4.95 19.70 -3.91
CA LEU A 111 6.32 19.24 -3.65
C LEU A 111 7.26 19.40 -4.85
N GLY A 112 6.77 19.95 -5.97
CA GLY A 112 7.57 20.23 -7.18
C GLY A 112 7.68 19.06 -8.16
N ALA A 113 6.90 17.99 -7.98
CA ALA A 113 6.88 16.90 -8.95
C ALA A 113 5.97 17.21 -10.14
N GLU A 114 6.41 16.81 -11.34
CA GLU A 114 5.56 16.70 -12.51
C GLU A 114 4.67 15.46 -12.36
N VAL A 115 3.36 15.61 -12.57
CA VAL A 115 2.42 14.49 -12.56
C VAL A 115 1.85 14.29 -13.95
N VAL A 116 2.19 13.16 -14.57
CA VAL A 116 1.77 12.78 -15.93
C VAL A 116 0.57 11.83 -15.83
N ALA A 117 -0.58 12.28 -16.33
CA ALA A 117 -1.78 11.47 -16.43
C ALA A 117 -1.69 10.50 -17.62
N VAL A 118 -1.64 9.20 -17.35
CA VAL A 118 -1.55 8.15 -18.38
C VAL A 118 -2.95 7.86 -18.92
N LYS A 119 -3.14 8.08 -20.21
CA LYS A 119 -4.44 7.95 -20.91
C LYS A 119 -4.59 6.67 -21.71
N SER A 120 -3.55 5.86 -21.81
CA SER A 120 -3.54 4.57 -22.53
C SER A 120 -4.05 3.42 -21.64
N GLY A 121 -4.53 2.36 -22.26
CA GLY A 121 -4.99 1.15 -21.57
C GLY A 121 -6.19 1.39 -20.65
N SER A 122 -6.22 0.73 -19.51
CA SER A 122 -7.24 0.90 -18.47
C SER A 122 -7.12 2.23 -17.70
N ARG A 123 -6.07 2.99 -17.93
CA ARG A 123 -5.81 4.29 -17.30
C ARG A 123 -5.69 4.22 -15.77
N THR A 124 -5.12 3.11 -15.27
CA THR A 124 -4.89 2.80 -13.85
C THR A 124 -3.42 2.53 -13.58
N LEU A 125 -3.10 2.03 -12.38
CA LEU A 125 -1.72 1.75 -11.93
C LEU A 125 -0.92 0.88 -12.91
N LYS A 126 -1.54 -0.15 -13.53
CA LYS A 126 -0.85 -1.02 -14.50
C LYS A 126 -0.25 -0.22 -15.66
N ASP A 127 -1.00 0.71 -16.22
CA ASP A 127 -0.56 1.51 -17.35
C ASP A 127 0.43 2.61 -16.93
N ALA A 128 0.30 3.14 -15.72
CA ALA A 128 1.29 4.03 -15.14
C ALA A 128 2.66 3.35 -15.01
N ILE A 129 2.72 2.08 -14.60
CA ILE A 129 3.94 1.26 -14.57
C ILE A 129 4.52 1.08 -15.98
N ASN A 130 3.67 0.75 -16.96
CA ASN A 130 4.11 0.59 -18.35
C ASN A 130 4.75 1.86 -18.90
N GLU A 131 4.17 3.02 -18.63
CA GLU A 131 4.70 4.29 -19.11
C GLU A 131 6.00 4.69 -18.41
N ALA A 132 6.07 4.45 -17.08
CA ALA A 132 7.29 4.67 -16.32
C ALA A 132 8.44 3.77 -16.83
N PHE A 133 8.19 2.52 -17.20
CA PHE A 133 9.20 1.66 -17.82
C PHE A 133 9.68 2.20 -19.17
N ARG A 134 8.80 2.71 -20.03
CA ARG A 134 9.18 3.31 -21.33
C ARG A 134 10.09 4.50 -21.14
N ASP A 135 9.74 5.42 -20.25
CA ASP A 135 10.59 6.57 -19.92
C ASP A 135 11.92 6.12 -19.33
N TRP A 136 11.90 5.19 -18.38
CA TRP A 136 13.13 4.73 -17.73
C TRP A 136 14.12 4.13 -18.71
N VAL A 137 13.69 3.23 -19.61
CA VAL A 137 14.55 2.60 -20.61
C VAL A 137 15.14 3.66 -21.55
N ALA A 138 14.36 4.68 -21.92
CA ALA A 138 14.82 5.76 -22.80
C ALA A 138 15.81 6.71 -22.12
N ASN A 139 15.81 6.83 -20.80
CA ASN A 139 16.56 7.84 -20.05
C ASN A 139 17.39 7.24 -18.90
N VAL A 140 17.79 5.97 -18.98
CA VAL A 140 18.42 5.21 -17.89
C VAL A 140 19.69 5.86 -17.35
N ASP A 141 20.48 6.54 -18.18
CA ASP A 141 21.77 7.12 -17.78
C ASP A 141 21.63 8.16 -16.66
N ARG A 142 20.61 9.01 -16.71
CA ARG A 142 20.36 10.06 -15.72
C ARG A 142 19.19 9.78 -14.77
N THR A 143 18.35 8.78 -15.09
CA THR A 143 17.09 8.53 -14.42
C THR A 143 17.13 7.24 -13.60
N HIS A 144 16.67 7.31 -12.35
CA HIS A 144 16.35 6.15 -11.55
C HIS A 144 14.83 5.93 -11.54
N TYR A 145 14.41 4.72 -11.86
CA TYR A 145 13.03 4.31 -11.63
C TYR A 145 12.88 3.90 -10.16
N LEU A 146 12.22 4.74 -9.38
CA LEU A 146 11.95 4.51 -7.97
C LEU A 146 10.67 3.67 -7.85
N PHE A 147 10.83 2.34 -7.89
CA PHE A 147 9.71 1.40 -7.95
C PHE A 147 8.98 1.31 -6.61
N GLY A 148 7.64 1.37 -6.66
CA GLY A 148 6.80 1.53 -5.46
C GLY A 148 6.32 0.25 -4.80
N THR A 149 6.55 -0.91 -5.42
CA THR A 149 6.11 -2.21 -4.89
C THR A 149 7.15 -3.30 -5.11
N VAL A 150 6.95 -4.50 -4.57
CA VAL A 150 7.87 -5.65 -4.67
C VAL A 150 7.68 -6.48 -5.94
N ALA A 151 7.16 -5.86 -7.00
CA ALA A 151 6.99 -6.43 -8.32
C ALA A 151 8.11 -5.97 -9.28
N GLY A 152 7.99 -6.31 -10.55
CA GLY A 152 8.95 -5.93 -11.57
C GLY A 152 10.19 -6.82 -11.62
N PRO A 153 11.16 -6.51 -12.52
CA PRO A 153 12.34 -7.32 -12.72
C PRO A 153 13.33 -7.20 -11.55
N HIS A 154 14.22 -8.18 -11.44
CA HIS A 154 15.35 -8.07 -10.53
C HIS A 154 16.17 -6.78 -10.84
N PRO A 155 16.61 -5.97 -9.85
CA PRO A 155 16.60 -6.24 -8.41
C PRO A 155 15.42 -5.61 -7.65
N PHE A 156 14.40 -5.04 -8.30
CA PHE A 156 13.34 -4.27 -7.65
C PHE A 156 12.66 -5.05 -6.50
N PRO A 157 12.21 -6.30 -6.67
CA PRO A 157 11.56 -7.01 -5.56
C PRO A 157 12.42 -7.10 -4.31
N ALA A 158 13.69 -7.49 -4.45
CA ALA A 158 14.61 -7.60 -3.33
C ALA A 158 14.94 -6.24 -2.69
N MET A 159 15.18 -5.23 -3.51
CA MET A 159 15.51 -3.88 -3.06
C MET A 159 14.35 -3.26 -2.26
N VAL A 160 13.13 -3.33 -2.79
CA VAL A 160 11.93 -2.79 -2.14
C VAL A 160 11.65 -3.52 -0.84
N ARG A 161 11.74 -4.87 -0.82
CA ARG A 161 11.65 -5.67 0.40
C ARG A 161 12.66 -5.19 1.45
N ASP A 162 13.93 -5.08 1.08
CA ASP A 162 15.00 -4.77 2.03
C ASP A 162 14.82 -3.38 2.66
N PHE A 163 14.32 -2.39 1.90
CA PHE A 163 14.01 -1.09 2.47
C PHE A 163 12.72 -1.10 3.33
N HIS A 164 11.78 -2.00 3.07
CA HIS A 164 10.58 -2.15 3.89
C HIS A 164 10.75 -3.08 5.11
N ARG A 165 11.79 -3.92 5.15
CA ARG A 165 11.96 -4.90 6.22
C ARG A 165 12.06 -4.31 7.63
N VAL A 166 12.35 -3.02 7.75
CA VAL A 166 12.32 -2.28 9.01
C VAL A 166 10.99 -2.46 9.75
N ILE A 167 9.88 -2.57 9.01
CA ILE A 167 8.54 -2.80 9.56
C ILE A 167 8.51 -4.06 10.43
N GLY A 168 8.93 -5.19 9.88
CA GLY A 168 8.91 -6.48 10.58
C GLY A 168 9.97 -6.58 11.66
N VAL A 169 11.18 -6.07 11.42
CA VAL A 169 12.26 -6.03 12.41
C VAL A 169 11.84 -5.28 13.67
N GLU A 170 11.23 -4.10 13.50
CA GLU A 170 10.71 -3.33 14.63
C GLU A 170 9.52 -4.01 15.30
N ALA A 171 8.54 -4.50 14.50
CA ALA A 171 7.36 -5.17 15.02
C ALA A 171 7.76 -6.38 15.89
N ARG A 172 8.71 -7.21 15.41
CA ARG A 172 9.22 -8.36 16.15
C ARG A 172 9.81 -7.95 17.50
N ARG A 173 10.74 -6.98 17.52
CA ARG A 173 11.35 -6.46 18.74
C ARG A 173 10.29 -5.89 19.70
N GLN A 174 9.41 -5.05 19.20
CA GLN A 174 8.38 -4.38 19.99
C GLN A 174 7.37 -5.37 20.61
N LEU A 175 7.02 -6.45 19.90
CA LEU A 175 6.15 -7.49 20.45
C LEU A 175 6.83 -8.29 21.56
N LEU A 176 8.11 -8.65 21.40
CA LEU A 176 8.87 -9.29 22.47
C LEU A 176 8.96 -8.41 23.71
N GLU A 177 9.20 -7.10 23.55
CA GLU A 177 9.25 -6.15 24.66
C GLU A 177 7.88 -5.95 25.35
N ARG A 178 6.78 -5.94 24.61
CA ARG A 178 5.45 -5.59 25.13
C ARG A 178 4.58 -6.79 25.50
N ALA A 179 4.67 -7.86 24.75
CA ALA A 179 3.85 -9.06 24.93
C ALA A 179 4.64 -10.25 25.49
N GLY A 180 5.97 -10.15 25.54
CA GLY A 180 6.87 -11.20 26.03
C GLY A 180 6.99 -12.39 25.08
N ARG A 181 6.34 -12.36 23.91
CA ARG A 181 6.36 -13.45 22.93
C ARG A 181 6.14 -12.95 21.50
N LEU A 182 6.42 -13.81 20.53
CA LEU A 182 6.05 -13.58 19.14
C LEU A 182 4.54 -13.69 18.94
N PRO A 183 3.98 -13.08 17.87
CA PRO A 183 2.58 -13.22 17.55
C PRO A 183 2.28 -14.62 17.01
N ASP A 184 1.04 -15.06 17.11
CA ASP A 184 0.55 -16.28 16.46
C ASP A 184 0.28 -16.02 14.96
N ALA A 185 -0.01 -14.77 14.60
CA ALA A 185 -0.18 -14.36 13.21
C ALA A 185 0.33 -12.93 12.95
N ALA A 186 0.96 -12.73 11.80
CA ALA A 186 1.29 -11.44 11.22
C ALA A 186 0.40 -11.23 9.98
N VAL A 187 -0.39 -10.16 9.99
CA VAL A 187 -1.43 -9.90 8.98
C VAL A 187 -1.17 -8.58 8.28
N ALA A 188 -1.28 -8.57 6.96
CA ALA A 188 -1.11 -7.36 6.16
C ALA A 188 -1.97 -7.42 4.89
N CYS A 189 -2.40 -6.27 4.36
CA CYS A 189 -3.07 -6.21 3.06
C CYS A 189 -2.07 -6.44 1.92
N VAL A 190 -2.57 -6.97 0.81
CA VAL A 190 -1.76 -7.34 -0.35
C VAL A 190 -2.41 -6.84 -1.63
N GLY A 191 -1.76 -5.84 -2.27
CA GLY A 191 -1.90 -5.52 -3.68
C GLY A 191 -0.63 -6.03 -4.37
N GLY A 192 0.33 -5.16 -4.70
CA GLY A 192 1.67 -5.62 -5.12
C GLY A 192 2.51 -6.26 -4.00
N GLY A 193 2.14 -6.05 -2.72
CA GLY A 193 2.65 -6.78 -1.57
C GLY A 193 3.79 -6.13 -0.78
N SER A 194 4.16 -4.86 -1.05
CA SER A 194 5.34 -4.25 -0.42
C SER A 194 5.23 -4.09 1.10
N ASN A 195 4.09 -3.67 1.62
CA ASN A 195 3.88 -3.56 3.07
C ASN A 195 3.88 -4.93 3.75
N ALA A 196 3.28 -5.91 3.10
CA ALA A 196 3.16 -7.26 3.62
C ALA A 196 4.52 -7.94 3.72
N ILE A 197 5.33 -7.93 2.66
CA ILE A 197 6.68 -8.52 2.71
C ILE A 197 7.58 -7.79 3.71
N GLY A 198 7.40 -6.46 3.87
CA GLY A 198 8.11 -5.67 4.87
C GLY A 198 7.84 -6.17 6.29
N LEU A 199 6.59 -6.53 6.59
CA LEU A 199 6.23 -7.15 7.86
C LEU A 199 6.71 -8.62 7.93
N PHE A 200 6.39 -9.42 6.91
CA PHE A 200 6.54 -10.88 6.92
C PHE A 200 8.00 -11.32 6.97
N HIS A 201 8.89 -10.61 6.29
CA HIS A 201 10.29 -11.02 6.14
C HIS A 201 10.98 -11.32 7.47
N ALA A 202 10.68 -10.57 8.53
CA ALA A 202 11.26 -10.80 9.85
C ALA A 202 10.71 -12.03 10.58
N PHE A 203 9.58 -12.58 10.11
CA PHE A 203 8.90 -13.73 10.70
C PHE A 203 8.96 -14.99 9.84
N ILE A 204 9.55 -14.92 8.62
CA ILE A 204 9.70 -16.09 7.75
C ILE A 204 10.39 -17.27 8.48
N PRO A 205 11.46 -17.06 9.28
CA PRO A 205 12.13 -18.15 9.99
C PRO A 205 11.32 -18.72 11.16
N ASP A 206 10.29 -18.02 11.62
CA ASP A 206 9.50 -18.43 12.78
C ASP A 206 8.28 -19.23 12.31
N GLU A 207 8.41 -20.53 12.12
CA GLU A 207 7.34 -21.41 11.59
C GLU A 207 6.05 -21.36 12.43
N GLY A 208 6.15 -21.06 13.73
CA GLY A 208 5.00 -20.89 14.61
C GLY A 208 4.22 -19.59 14.41
N VAL A 209 4.72 -18.66 13.58
CA VAL A 209 4.02 -17.41 13.23
C VAL A 209 3.37 -17.56 11.86
N ARG A 210 2.03 -17.53 11.80
CA ARG A 210 1.29 -17.52 10.53
C ARG A 210 1.52 -16.20 9.81
N LEU A 211 1.80 -16.25 8.50
CA LEU A 211 1.91 -15.07 7.62
C LEU A 211 0.67 -14.98 6.77
N ILE A 212 -0.17 -13.96 7.00
CA ILE A 212 -1.50 -13.88 6.37
C ILE A 212 -1.61 -12.60 5.55
N GLY A 213 -1.66 -12.76 4.24
CA GLY A 213 -1.90 -11.71 3.27
C GLY A 213 -3.39 -11.57 2.95
N CYS A 214 -3.95 -10.37 3.08
CA CYS A 214 -5.34 -10.08 2.77
C CYS A 214 -5.43 -9.37 1.43
N GLU A 215 -5.98 -10.06 0.43
CA GLU A 215 -6.18 -9.57 -0.94
C GLU A 215 -7.61 -9.02 -1.12
N PRO A 216 -7.83 -8.04 -2.01
CA PRO A 216 -9.16 -7.49 -2.24
C PRO A 216 -10.02 -8.45 -3.07
N ALA A 217 -11.10 -8.95 -2.48
CA ALA A 217 -12.12 -9.71 -3.19
C ALA A 217 -13.16 -8.81 -3.89
N GLY A 218 -13.04 -7.50 -3.77
CA GLY A 218 -13.99 -6.57 -4.39
C GLY A 218 -15.43 -6.91 -4.01
N HIS A 219 -16.26 -7.15 -5.04
CA HIS A 219 -17.66 -7.57 -4.88
C HIS A 219 -17.83 -9.10 -4.71
N GLY A 220 -16.74 -9.87 -4.67
CA GLY A 220 -16.70 -11.33 -4.59
C GLY A 220 -15.90 -11.93 -5.74
N ILE A 221 -15.11 -12.96 -5.47
CA ILE A 221 -14.27 -13.64 -6.48
C ILE A 221 -15.11 -14.13 -7.66
N GLU A 222 -16.30 -14.65 -7.39
CA GLU A 222 -17.25 -15.20 -8.36
C GLU A 222 -17.82 -14.17 -9.32
N THR A 223 -17.74 -12.88 -8.98
CA THR A 223 -18.23 -11.79 -9.87
C THR A 223 -17.23 -11.42 -10.95
N GLY A 224 -15.96 -11.81 -10.79
CA GLY A 224 -14.85 -11.33 -11.61
C GLY A 224 -14.39 -9.90 -11.27
N GLU A 225 -15.11 -9.18 -10.41
CA GLU A 225 -14.76 -7.83 -9.95
C GLU A 225 -13.94 -7.91 -8.64
N HIS A 226 -12.67 -8.28 -8.76
CA HIS A 226 -11.72 -8.43 -7.66
C HIS A 226 -10.28 -8.18 -8.11
N ALA A 227 -9.34 -8.07 -7.14
CA ALA A 227 -7.90 -8.01 -7.39
C ALA A 227 -7.12 -9.03 -6.53
N ALA A 228 -7.75 -10.16 -6.20
CA ALA A 228 -7.17 -11.22 -5.39
C ALA A 228 -6.28 -12.14 -6.24
N THR A 229 -5.09 -11.67 -6.57
CA THR A 229 -4.19 -12.30 -7.54
C THR A 229 -3.65 -13.66 -7.08
N LEU A 230 -3.30 -13.82 -5.79
CA LEU A 230 -2.82 -15.11 -5.29
C LEU A 230 -3.97 -16.09 -5.03
N THR A 231 -5.15 -15.59 -4.71
CA THR A 231 -6.31 -16.45 -4.44
C THR A 231 -6.93 -17.00 -5.73
N ALA A 232 -7.04 -16.16 -6.78
CA ALA A 232 -7.80 -16.48 -8.00
C ALA A 232 -7.01 -16.35 -9.30
N GLY A 233 -5.78 -15.83 -9.27
CA GLY A 233 -4.94 -15.73 -10.47
C GLY A 233 -4.08 -16.96 -10.70
N GLU A 234 -3.36 -16.93 -11.82
CA GLU A 234 -2.50 -18.02 -12.30
C GLU A 234 -1.05 -17.54 -12.52
N PRO A 235 -0.07 -18.49 -12.61
CA PRO A 235 1.30 -18.14 -12.96
C PRO A 235 1.38 -17.47 -14.34
N GLY A 236 1.96 -16.26 -14.40
CA GLY A 236 2.11 -15.50 -15.63
C GLY A 236 3.29 -14.54 -15.58
N ILE A 237 3.37 -13.65 -16.56
CA ILE A 237 4.45 -12.65 -16.67
C ILE A 237 3.81 -11.26 -16.76
N LEU A 238 4.20 -10.38 -15.83
CA LEU A 238 3.77 -9.00 -15.85
C LEU A 238 4.95 -8.10 -15.43
N HIS A 239 5.13 -6.95 -16.10
CA HIS A 239 6.16 -5.96 -15.76
C HIS A 239 7.57 -6.55 -15.58
N GLY A 240 7.95 -7.54 -16.42
CA GLY A 240 9.26 -8.18 -16.41
C GLY A 240 9.50 -9.14 -15.23
N SER A 241 8.46 -9.60 -14.57
CA SER A 241 8.51 -10.58 -13.49
C SER A 241 7.59 -11.76 -13.77
N ARG A 242 8.06 -12.98 -13.50
CA ARG A 242 7.19 -14.16 -13.42
C ARG A 242 6.64 -14.28 -12.02
N SER A 243 5.31 -14.30 -11.91
CA SER A 243 4.59 -14.38 -10.63
C SER A 243 3.17 -14.87 -10.89
N TYR A 244 2.24 -14.69 -9.95
CA TYR A 244 0.82 -14.83 -10.20
C TYR A 244 0.27 -13.54 -10.81
N VAL A 245 -0.66 -13.68 -11.75
CA VAL A 245 -1.36 -12.58 -12.42
C VAL A 245 -2.83 -12.91 -12.63
N LEU A 246 -3.68 -11.88 -12.68
CA LEU A 246 -5.05 -12.01 -13.16
C LEU A 246 -5.03 -11.95 -14.69
N GLN A 247 -5.38 -13.05 -15.34
CA GLN A 247 -5.37 -13.19 -16.80
C GLN A 247 -6.51 -14.08 -17.27
N ASP A 248 -6.92 -13.89 -18.52
CA ASP A 248 -7.86 -14.76 -19.19
C ASP A 248 -7.19 -16.02 -19.79
N ASP A 249 -7.98 -16.88 -20.44
CA ASP A 249 -7.50 -18.14 -21.04
C ASP A 249 -6.50 -17.91 -22.19
N GLU A 250 -6.50 -16.71 -22.80
CA GLU A 250 -5.52 -16.31 -23.83
C GLU A 250 -4.27 -15.66 -23.22
N GLY A 251 -4.20 -15.53 -21.91
CA GLY A 251 -3.07 -14.94 -21.18
C GLY A 251 -3.06 -13.41 -21.19
N GLN A 252 -4.17 -12.77 -21.55
CA GLN A 252 -4.32 -11.32 -21.45
C GLN A 252 -4.63 -10.93 -20.02
N ILE A 253 -4.00 -9.84 -19.55
CA ILE A 253 -4.25 -9.34 -18.21
C ILE A 253 -5.68 -8.80 -18.11
N THR A 254 -6.46 -9.36 -17.20
CA THR A 254 -7.81 -8.86 -16.87
C THR A 254 -7.74 -7.63 -15.99
N GLU A 255 -8.71 -6.75 -16.10
CA GLU A 255 -8.77 -5.56 -15.24
C GLU A 255 -9.10 -5.98 -13.81
N PRO A 256 -8.24 -5.58 -12.84
CA PRO A 256 -8.55 -5.79 -11.44
C PRO A 256 -9.61 -4.80 -10.97
N TYR A 257 -10.28 -5.14 -9.88
CA TYR A 257 -11.21 -4.24 -9.20
C TYR A 257 -10.98 -4.24 -7.69
N SER A 258 -10.95 -3.06 -7.10
CA SER A 258 -10.99 -2.85 -5.65
C SER A 258 -11.52 -1.45 -5.33
N ILE A 259 -12.32 -1.33 -4.27
CA ILE A 259 -12.66 -0.02 -3.67
C ILE A 259 -11.40 0.75 -3.23
N SER A 260 -10.31 0.02 -2.97
CA SER A 260 -9.01 0.56 -2.60
C SER A 260 -8.11 0.72 -3.80
N ALA A 261 -7.83 1.95 -4.23
CA ALA A 261 -6.94 2.24 -5.35
C ALA A 261 -5.50 1.72 -5.15
N GLY A 262 -5.06 1.51 -3.92
CA GLY A 262 -3.72 0.97 -3.61
C GLY A 262 -3.61 -0.54 -3.70
N LEU A 263 -4.73 -1.26 -3.82
CA LEU A 263 -4.80 -2.72 -4.02
C LEU A 263 -5.27 -3.10 -5.43
N ASP A 264 -5.62 -2.14 -6.26
CA ASP A 264 -6.10 -2.30 -7.62
C ASP A 264 -4.92 -2.61 -8.58
N TYR A 265 -4.41 -3.83 -8.52
CA TYR A 265 -3.25 -4.28 -9.29
C TYR A 265 -3.39 -5.77 -9.66
N PRO A 266 -3.24 -6.15 -10.95
CA PRO A 266 -3.51 -7.51 -11.43
C PRO A 266 -2.32 -8.47 -11.25
N GLY A 267 -1.35 -8.15 -10.46
CA GLY A 267 -0.14 -8.94 -10.24
C GLY A 267 0.35 -8.89 -8.80
N ILE A 268 1.39 -9.66 -8.51
CA ILE A 268 1.95 -9.79 -7.16
C ILE A 268 3.47 -9.88 -7.22
N GLY A 269 4.13 -9.49 -6.13
CA GLY A 269 5.56 -9.69 -5.97
C GLY A 269 5.96 -11.17 -5.98
N PRO A 270 7.06 -11.55 -6.68
CA PRO A 270 7.45 -12.96 -6.83
C PRO A 270 7.79 -13.65 -5.49
N GLU A 271 8.20 -12.90 -4.48
CA GLU A 271 8.46 -13.47 -3.16
C GLU A 271 7.16 -13.91 -2.46
N HIS A 272 6.05 -13.20 -2.68
CA HIS A 272 4.74 -13.64 -2.20
C HIS A 272 4.26 -14.91 -2.93
N ALA A 273 4.50 -15.00 -4.24
CA ALA A 273 4.24 -16.22 -4.99
C ALA A 273 5.00 -17.41 -4.41
N TYR A 274 6.29 -17.23 -4.11
CA TYR A 274 7.11 -18.25 -3.44
C TYR A 274 6.58 -18.61 -2.04
N LEU A 275 6.17 -17.64 -1.23
CA LEU A 275 5.61 -17.90 0.09
C LEU A 275 4.32 -18.71 0.02
N LYS A 276 3.47 -18.45 -0.98
CA LYS A 276 2.27 -19.25 -1.26
C LYS A 276 2.64 -20.67 -1.67
N ASP A 277 3.49 -20.83 -2.68
CA ASP A 277 3.83 -22.13 -3.27
C ASP A 277 4.57 -23.05 -2.28
N SER A 278 5.39 -22.46 -1.40
CA SER A 278 6.07 -23.18 -0.32
C SER A 278 5.18 -23.51 0.88
N GLY A 279 3.94 -23.01 0.91
CA GLY A 279 3.04 -23.16 2.05
C GLY A 279 3.44 -22.31 3.27
N ARG A 280 4.40 -21.37 3.12
CA ARG A 280 4.83 -20.51 4.23
C ARG A 280 3.91 -19.32 4.44
N GLY A 281 3.26 -18.83 3.40
CA GLY A 281 2.29 -17.73 3.43
C GLY A 281 0.88 -18.20 3.10
N GLU A 282 -0.09 -17.72 3.86
CA GLU A 282 -1.52 -17.90 3.64
C GLU A 282 -2.09 -16.62 3.03
N TYR A 283 -2.95 -16.73 2.02
CA TYR A 283 -3.58 -15.58 1.39
C TYR A 283 -5.09 -15.73 1.41
N ARG A 284 -5.79 -14.67 1.79
CA ARG A 284 -7.24 -14.63 1.98
C ARG A 284 -7.85 -13.48 1.20
N ALA A 285 -8.93 -13.76 0.53
CA ALA A 285 -9.73 -12.76 -0.16
C ALA A 285 -10.66 -12.07 0.85
N VAL A 286 -10.69 -10.73 0.81
CA VAL A 286 -11.51 -9.87 1.69
C VAL A 286 -12.36 -8.98 0.84
N THR A 287 -13.68 -8.99 1.03
CA THR A 287 -14.62 -8.17 0.28
C THR A 287 -14.54 -6.70 0.68
N ASP A 288 -14.97 -5.82 -0.23
CA ASP A 288 -15.04 -4.37 0.02
C ASP A 288 -15.92 -4.07 1.25
N ASP A 289 -17.07 -4.74 1.41
CA ASP A 289 -17.92 -4.57 2.58
C ASP A 289 -17.21 -4.93 3.88
N ALA A 290 -16.55 -6.09 3.93
CA ALA A 290 -15.81 -6.52 5.13
C ALA A 290 -14.71 -5.51 5.49
N ALA A 291 -13.97 -5.01 4.49
CA ALA A 291 -12.95 -3.99 4.69
C ALA A 291 -13.55 -2.67 5.21
N MET A 292 -14.65 -2.20 4.63
CA MET A 292 -15.30 -0.96 5.06
C MET A 292 -15.88 -1.09 6.48
N GLN A 293 -16.46 -2.22 6.86
CA GLN A 293 -16.91 -2.46 8.23
C GLN A 293 -15.74 -2.45 9.22
N ALA A 294 -14.60 -3.05 8.86
CA ALA A 294 -13.40 -3.03 9.69
C ALA A 294 -12.81 -1.61 9.83
N LEU A 295 -12.84 -0.80 8.76
CA LEU A 295 -12.49 0.62 8.79
C LEU A 295 -13.35 1.36 9.83
N ARG A 296 -14.68 1.23 9.74
CA ARG A 296 -15.62 1.87 10.66
C ARG A 296 -15.42 1.39 12.09
N LEU A 297 -15.17 0.09 12.29
CA LEU A 297 -14.91 -0.47 13.61
C LEU A 297 -13.68 0.17 14.25
N LEU A 298 -12.53 0.19 13.56
CA LEU A 298 -11.30 0.78 14.09
C LEU A 298 -11.47 2.28 14.36
N SER A 299 -12.15 2.99 13.45
CA SER A 299 -12.39 4.44 13.63
C SER A 299 -13.20 4.73 14.89
N ARG A 300 -14.23 3.92 15.18
CA ARG A 300 -15.10 4.13 16.33
C ARG A 300 -14.54 3.60 17.64
N SER A 301 -13.73 2.55 17.61
CA SER A 301 -13.19 1.93 18.83
C SER A 301 -11.88 2.57 19.29
N GLU A 302 -11.02 2.99 18.35
CA GLU A 302 -9.65 3.46 18.65
C GLU A 302 -9.40 4.91 18.21
N GLY A 303 -10.35 5.55 17.52
CA GLY A 303 -10.16 6.89 16.96
C GLY A 303 -9.11 6.93 15.83
N ILE A 304 -8.88 5.79 15.16
CA ILE A 304 -7.92 5.65 14.08
C ILE A 304 -8.69 5.43 12.77
N ILE A 305 -8.56 6.35 11.82
CA ILE A 305 -9.12 6.21 10.48
C ILE A 305 -8.04 5.60 9.57
N PRO A 306 -8.07 4.28 9.31
CA PRO A 306 -7.09 3.63 8.47
C PRO A 306 -7.36 3.90 6.98
N ALA A 307 -6.33 3.78 6.15
CA ALA A 307 -6.53 3.65 4.71
C ALA A 307 -7.38 2.40 4.40
N ILE A 308 -8.18 2.43 3.33
CA ILE A 308 -9.00 1.29 2.91
C ILE A 308 -8.13 0.04 2.66
N GLU A 309 -6.92 0.23 2.15
CA GLU A 309 -5.93 -0.84 2.05
C GLU A 309 -5.72 -1.56 3.40
N SER A 310 -5.45 -0.79 4.45
CA SER A 310 -5.19 -1.34 5.79
C SER A 310 -6.42 -1.98 6.41
N ALA A 311 -7.61 -1.52 6.02
CA ALA A 311 -8.88 -2.08 6.49
C ALA A 311 -9.10 -3.52 6.01
N HIS A 312 -8.59 -3.90 4.82
CA HIS A 312 -8.57 -5.31 4.37
C HIS A 312 -7.77 -6.20 5.34
N ALA A 313 -6.59 -5.72 5.77
CA ALA A 313 -5.80 -6.46 6.76
C ALA A 313 -6.52 -6.59 8.11
N LEU A 314 -7.21 -5.54 8.53
CA LEU A 314 -8.01 -5.56 9.77
C LEU A 314 -9.16 -6.55 9.69
N ALA A 315 -9.91 -6.57 8.57
CA ALA A 315 -11.00 -7.51 8.37
C ALA A 315 -10.49 -8.97 8.44
N GLY A 316 -9.40 -9.28 7.73
CA GLY A 316 -8.77 -10.60 7.81
C GLY A 316 -8.26 -10.93 9.22
N ALA A 317 -7.70 -9.96 9.93
CA ALA A 317 -7.24 -10.16 11.31
C ALA A 317 -8.38 -10.44 12.31
N LEU A 318 -9.55 -9.86 12.09
CA LEU A 318 -10.73 -10.16 12.91
C LEU A 318 -11.19 -11.62 12.74
N GLU A 319 -11.15 -12.14 11.52
CA GLU A 319 -11.47 -13.56 11.26
C GLU A 319 -10.41 -14.49 11.88
N VAL A 320 -9.12 -14.19 11.66
CA VAL A 320 -8.02 -14.94 12.32
C VAL A 320 -8.12 -14.88 13.83
N GLY A 321 -8.57 -13.75 14.38
CA GLY A 321 -8.78 -13.58 15.82
C GLY A 321 -9.85 -14.52 16.39
N LYS A 322 -10.90 -14.81 15.63
CA LYS A 322 -11.92 -15.80 16.01
C LYS A 322 -11.34 -17.23 16.01
N GLU A 323 -10.50 -17.54 15.01
CA GLU A 323 -9.82 -18.85 14.92
C GLU A 323 -8.87 -19.10 16.08
N LEU A 324 -8.07 -18.08 16.44
CA LEU A 324 -7.06 -18.18 17.51
C LEU A 324 -7.66 -18.10 18.94
N GLY A 325 -8.84 -17.50 19.09
CA GLY A 325 -9.49 -17.32 20.37
C GLY A 325 -8.79 -16.32 21.29
N LYS A 326 -9.21 -16.26 22.55
CA LYS A 326 -8.83 -15.21 23.54
C LYS A 326 -7.34 -15.15 23.89
N ASP A 327 -6.61 -16.24 23.74
CA ASP A 327 -5.19 -16.33 24.07
C ASP A 327 -4.30 -16.00 22.88
N GLY A 328 -4.90 -15.84 21.68
CA GLY A 328 -4.23 -15.48 20.46
C GLY A 328 -3.63 -14.08 20.49
N LEU A 329 -2.53 -13.90 19.76
CA LEU A 329 -1.82 -12.63 19.59
C LEU A 329 -1.58 -12.38 18.11
N ILE A 330 -2.07 -11.26 17.59
CA ILE A 330 -1.97 -10.89 16.19
C ILE A 330 -1.23 -9.55 16.07
N VAL A 331 -0.36 -9.43 15.09
CA VAL A 331 0.14 -8.12 14.65
C VAL A 331 -0.42 -7.81 13.27
N VAL A 332 -1.02 -6.63 13.12
CA VAL A 332 -1.53 -6.10 11.84
C VAL A 332 -0.67 -4.94 11.40
N ASN A 333 -0.23 -4.95 10.15
CA ASN A 333 0.42 -3.78 9.56
C ASN A 333 -0.63 -2.74 9.15
N LEU A 334 -0.75 -1.66 9.92
CA LEU A 334 -1.55 -0.49 9.56
C LEU A 334 -0.76 0.36 8.58
N SER A 335 -0.82 -0.01 7.31
CA SER A 335 0.12 0.43 6.27
C SER A 335 -0.02 1.89 5.85
N GLY A 336 -1.19 2.50 6.09
CA GLY A 336 -1.43 3.90 5.76
C GLY A 336 -2.67 4.48 6.46
N ARG A 337 -2.74 5.81 6.49
CA ARG A 337 -3.86 6.58 7.05
C ARG A 337 -4.94 6.83 6.01
N GLY A 338 -6.18 7.02 6.46
CA GLY A 338 -7.38 7.09 5.64
C GLY A 338 -7.76 8.48 5.13
N ASP A 339 -6.99 9.54 5.39
CA ASP A 339 -7.35 10.90 4.94
C ASP A 339 -7.63 10.99 3.44
N LYS A 340 -6.90 10.23 2.63
CA LYS A 340 -7.08 10.18 1.18
C LYS A 340 -8.38 9.50 0.75
N ASP A 341 -8.96 8.67 1.62
CA ASP A 341 -10.10 7.79 1.34
C ASP A 341 -11.41 8.33 1.93
N MET A 342 -11.37 9.51 2.58
CA MET A 342 -12.52 10.04 3.29
C MET A 342 -13.72 10.29 2.38
N ASP A 343 -13.51 10.73 1.14
CA ASP A 343 -14.62 10.91 0.20
C ASP A 343 -15.29 9.56 -0.13
N THR A 344 -14.49 8.54 -0.45
CA THR A 344 -15.00 7.18 -0.69
C THR A 344 -15.73 6.62 0.54
N ALA A 345 -15.15 6.79 1.73
CA ALA A 345 -15.78 6.33 2.96
C ALA A 345 -17.06 7.07 3.29
N ALA A 346 -17.09 8.39 3.06
CA ALA A 346 -18.28 9.21 3.30
C ALA A 346 -19.44 8.81 2.38
N ARG A 347 -19.17 8.59 1.09
CA ARG A 347 -20.18 8.08 0.14
C ARG A 347 -20.67 6.68 0.53
N TYR A 348 -19.75 5.77 0.86
CA TYR A 348 -20.10 4.40 1.22
C TYR A 348 -20.99 4.34 2.47
N PHE A 349 -20.74 5.18 3.46
CA PHE A 349 -21.47 5.17 4.74
C PHE A 349 -22.63 6.19 4.77
N GLY A 350 -22.87 6.96 3.70
CA GLY A 350 -23.90 8.00 3.68
C GLY A 350 -23.66 9.08 4.73
N LEU A 351 -22.40 9.58 4.85
CA LEU A 351 -22.04 10.60 5.84
C LEU A 351 -22.20 12.03 5.35
N TYR A 352 -22.51 12.24 4.07
CA TYR A 352 -22.88 13.55 3.53
C TYR A 352 -24.35 13.83 3.84
N ASP A 353 -24.65 15.02 4.36
CA ASP A 353 -25.99 15.39 4.81
C ASP A 353 -26.96 15.71 3.65
N THR A 354 -26.43 16.05 2.47
CA THR A 354 -27.25 16.37 1.27
C THR A 354 -26.53 15.99 -0.02
N ASP A 355 -27.29 15.72 -1.09
CA ASP A 355 -26.74 15.53 -2.43
C ASP A 355 -25.99 16.77 -2.95
N ALA A 356 -26.32 17.97 -2.45
CA ALA A 356 -25.63 19.21 -2.77
C ALA A 356 -24.18 19.23 -2.25
N GLU A 357 -23.90 18.66 -1.05
CA GLU A 357 -22.53 18.55 -0.54
C GLU A 357 -21.67 17.55 -1.33
N VAL A 358 -22.33 16.56 -1.95
CA VAL A 358 -21.70 15.61 -2.87
C VAL A 358 -21.28 16.30 -4.17
N GLU A 359 -22.15 17.18 -4.70
CA GLU A 359 -21.90 17.95 -5.93
C GLU A 359 -20.86 19.06 -5.71
N GLU A 360 -20.86 19.74 -4.58
CA GLU A 360 -19.90 20.81 -4.26
C GLU A 360 -18.48 20.26 -4.09
N ASN A 361 -18.30 19.12 -3.46
CA ASN A 361 -17.02 18.43 -3.40
C ASN A 361 -16.57 17.85 -4.75
N ALA A 362 -17.50 17.49 -5.62
CA ALA A 362 -17.20 17.05 -6.99
C ALA A 362 -16.91 18.24 -7.91
N SER A 363 -17.58 19.40 -7.73
CA SER A 363 -17.38 20.62 -8.50
C SER A 363 -16.19 21.46 -8.04
N GLY A 364 -15.85 21.43 -6.76
CA GLY A 364 -14.62 22.06 -6.23
C GLY A 364 -13.33 21.48 -6.80
N THR A 365 -13.41 20.28 -7.39
CA THR A 365 -12.32 19.71 -8.20
C THR A 365 -12.31 20.21 -9.66
N ALA A 366 -13.44 20.73 -10.16
CA ALA A 366 -13.57 21.19 -11.55
C ALA A 366 -13.23 22.69 -11.72
N GLU A 367 -13.44 23.52 -10.71
CA GLU A 367 -13.13 24.98 -10.79
C GLU A 367 -11.64 25.31 -10.70
N ILE A 368 -10.79 24.38 -10.26
CA ILE A 368 -9.34 24.58 -10.26
C ILE A 368 -8.73 24.50 -11.69
N GLU A 369 -9.48 24.00 -12.67
CA GLU A 369 -9.03 23.95 -14.07
C GLU A 369 -9.31 25.23 -14.88
N GLY A 370 -10.08 26.21 -14.33
CA GLY A 370 -10.56 27.40 -15.05
C GLY A 370 -9.61 28.61 -15.06
N ASP A 371 -8.68 28.75 -14.12
CA ASP A 371 -7.93 29.98 -13.88
C ASP A 371 -6.42 29.91 -14.19
N ALA A 372 -5.97 28.95 -14.98
CA ALA A 372 -4.60 28.88 -15.50
C ALA A 372 -4.59 29.07 -17.02
N LYS A 373 -4.86 30.31 -17.45
CA LYS A 373 -4.50 30.78 -18.80
C LYS A 373 -3.40 31.83 -18.72
#